data_c7d25132870486bb7c724905db6f9eb9
#
_entry.id   c7d25132870486bb7c724905db6f9eb9
#
_cell.length_a   1.000
_cell.length_b   1.000
_cell.length_c   1.000
_cell.angle_alpha   90.00
_cell.angle_beta   90.00
_cell.angle_gamma   90.00
#
_symmetry.space_group_name_H-M   'P 1'
#
loop_
_entity.id
_entity.type
_entity.pdbx_description
1 polymer ?
#
loop_
_entity_poly.entity_id
_entity_poly.type
_entity_poly.pdbx_seq_one_letter_code
_entity_poly.pdbx_strand_id
1 'polypeptide(L)'
;MCDLCNGEDALPRRQFLRLAAVGAVTVAAGVALDHGTAAAKPKSSGSTTPKVERVAAPAIVTRAQWGADESIRDNHIVGWAPFRKIIVHHTASPNGVKDPAAAVRFGYKLHVIDRKFTDIGYNFLIGPDGEIFEGRRARRYGKGELHTGEDGAGNAIIGGHTKGRNAGTCGIALIGNFMKTPPSNAAIESLIHLIAWEAQRHKIDPMGRDPYIATDSTHLDFFNIAGHRDIGSTLCPGTRMAASLGWLRKQVAERAGRFPERKADMRRLAWVIN
;
A
#
# COMPACT_ATOMS: atom_id res chain seq x y z
N MET A 1 21.27 -2.85 -0.84
CA MET A 1 20.46 -2.46 0.32
C MET A 1 20.23 -0.96 0.26
N CYS A 2 19.00 -0.51 0.46
CA CYS A 2 18.73 0.93 0.31
C CYS A 2 19.23 1.64 1.57
N ASP A 3 20.40 2.31 1.49
CA ASP A 3 21.06 2.97 2.63
C ASP A 3 20.29 4.18 3.19
N LEU A 4 19.15 4.53 2.57
CA LEU A 4 18.37 5.74 2.88
C LEU A 4 17.04 5.48 3.62
N CYS A 5 16.78 4.25 4.04
CA CYS A 5 15.67 3.96 4.97
C CYS A 5 16.11 4.22 6.42
N ASN A 6 16.66 5.39 6.72
CA ASN A 6 17.20 5.71 8.04
C ASN A 6 16.08 6.30 8.93
N GLY A 7 15.77 5.59 9.98
CA GLY A 7 15.15 6.10 11.21
C GLY A 7 13.63 6.01 11.26
N GLU A 8 13.15 5.35 12.29
CA GLU A 8 11.80 5.52 12.80
C GLU A 8 11.70 6.87 13.50
N ASP A 9 10.85 7.77 13.01
CA ASP A 9 10.48 8.95 13.80
C ASP A 9 9.46 8.51 14.85
N ALA A 10 9.92 8.27 16.08
CA ALA A 10 9.05 8.15 17.23
C ALA A 10 8.43 9.54 17.50
N LEU A 11 7.20 9.76 17.06
CA LEU A 11 6.45 10.96 17.41
C LEU A 11 6.04 10.90 18.88
N PRO A 12 6.22 11.97 19.67
CA PRO A 12 5.73 12.01 21.04
C PRO A 12 4.19 11.92 21.05
N ARG A 13 3.65 11.06 21.92
CA ARG A 13 2.21 10.73 22.08
C ARG A 13 1.24 11.92 22.07
N ARG A 14 1.73 13.12 22.35
CA ARG A 14 0.89 14.35 22.46
C ARG A 14 0.47 14.95 21.11
N GLN A 15 1.09 14.60 19.99
CA GLN A 15 0.73 15.15 18.68
C GLN A 15 -0.36 14.34 17.95
N PHE A 16 -0.54 13.06 18.26
CA PHE A 16 -1.56 12.22 17.62
C PHE A 16 -3.01 12.55 18.03
N LEU A 17 -3.22 13.09 19.24
CA LEU A 17 -4.56 13.41 19.75
C LEU A 17 -5.18 14.70 19.16
N ARG A 18 -4.41 15.51 18.42
CA ARG A 18 -4.92 16.78 17.86
C ARG A 18 -5.46 16.69 16.43
N LEU A 19 -5.27 15.59 15.71
CA LEU A 19 -5.71 15.40 14.32
C LEU A 19 -7.09 14.74 14.17
N ALA A 20 -7.74 14.35 15.27
CA ALA A 20 -9.04 13.68 15.25
C ALA A 20 -10.25 14.60 15.43
N ALA A 21 -10.08 15.90 15.58
CA ALA A 21 -11.16 16.83 15.92
C ALA A 21 -11.24 18.02 14.96
N VAL A 22 -11.57 17.82 13.69
CA VAL A 22 -12.19 18.89 12.87
C VAL A 22 -13.10 18.24 11.82
N GLY A 23 -14.39 18.50 11.89
CA GLY A 23 -15.28 18.31 10.76
C GLY A 23 -16.67 17.76 11.03
N ALA A 24 -17.42 18.31 11.97
CA ALA A 24 -18.88 18.24 11.93
C ALA A 24 -19.41 19.58 11.38
N VAL A 25 -19.81 19.59 10.14
CA VAL A 25 -20.58 20.70 9.55
C VAL A 25 -22.03 20.25 9.48
N THR A 26 -22.87 20.85 10.32
CA THR A 26 -24.33 20.76 10.25
C THR A 26 -24.84 21.64 9.12
N VAL A 27 -25.58 21.05 8.19
CA VAL A 27 -26.34 21.80 7.17
C VAL A 27 -27.80 21.85 7.62
N ALA A 28 -28.31 23.05 7.81
CA ALA A 28 -29.68 23.34 8.18
C ALA A 28 -30.62 23.16 6.97
N ALA A 29 -31.82 22.65 7.26
CA ALA A 29 -32.89 22.44 6.30
C ALA A 29 -33.57 23.76 5.92
N GLY A 30 -33.71 24.01 4.62
CA GLY A 30 -34.60 25.03 4.06
C GLY A 30 -35.84 24.39 3.48
N VAL A 31 -37.02 24.82 3.93
CA VAL A 31 -38.35 24.46 3.44
C VAL A 31 -38.65 25.31 2.21
N ALA A 32 -39.08 24.72 1.13
CA ALA A 32 -39.69 25.42 -0.01
C ALA A 32 -40.99 24.72 -0.47
N LEU A 33 -41.96 25.56 -0.71
CA LEU A 33 -43.38 25.31 -0.97
C LEU A 33 -43.66 24.69 -2.34
N ASP A 34 -44.72 23.92 -2.32
CA ASP A 34 -45.43 23.21 -3.39
C ASP A 34 -46.04 24.11 -4.48
N HIS A 35 -45.89 23.75 -5.76
CA HIS A 35 -46.83 24.09 -6.82
C HIS A 35 -46.86 22.93 -7.82
N GLY A 36 -48.00 22.23 -7.85
CA GLY A 36 -48.24 21.11 -8.70
C GLY A 36 -48.41 21.46 -10.19
N THR A 37 -47.80 20.64 -11.02
CA THR A 37 -48.28 20.38 -12.39
C THR A 37 -48.00 18.90 -12.70
N ALA A 38 -49.06 18.21 -13.09
CA ALA A 38 -49.04 16.82 -13.52
C ALA A 38 -48.25 16.69 -14.83
N ALA A 39 -47.09 16.00 -14.75
CA ALA A 39 -46.36 15.60 -15.94
C ALA A 39 -46.17 14.07 -15.94
N ALA A 40 -46.35 13.48 -17.14
CA ALA A 40 -46.31 12.06 -17.42
C ALA A 40 -45.07 11.37 -16.87
N LYS A 41 -45.23 10.18 -16.26
CA LYS A 41 -44.13 9.29 -15.81
C LYS A 41 -43.21 8.96 -16.99
N PRO A 42 -41.91 9.30 -16.93
CA PRO A 42 -40.95 8.69 -17.82
C PRO A 42 -40.74 7.24 -17.38
N LYS A 43 -40.77 6.31 -18.34
CA LYS A 43 -40.36 4.91 -18.12
C LYS A 43 -38.95 4.92 -17.56
N SER A 44 -38.74 4.33 -16.36
CA SER A 44 -37.44 4.16 -15.77
C SER A 44 -36.59 3.26 -16.68
N SER A 45 -35.70 3.86 -17.46
CA SER A 45 -34.56 3.13 -18.02
C SER A 45 -33.72 2.69 -16.84
N GLY A 46 -33.75 1.39 -16.54
CA GLY A 46 -32.92 0.82 -15.50
C GLY A 46 -31.43 1.11 -15.80
N SER A 47 -30.86 2.09 -15.12
CA SER A 47 -29.44 2.30 -15.08
C SER A 47 -28.83 1.11 -14.33
N THR A 48 -28.44 0.08 -15.06
CA THR A 48 -27.57 -0.97 -14.52
C THR A 48 -26.19 -0.36 -14.32
N THR A 49 -25.96 0.28 -13.17
CA THR A 49 -24.60 0.58 -12.73
C THR A 49 -23.82 -0.72 -12.73
N PRO A 50 -22.74 -0.87 -13.49
CA PRO A 50 -21.97 -2.11 -13.52
C PRO A 50 -21.51 -2.41 -12.10
N LYS A 51 -21.87 -3.59 -11.59
CA LYS A 51 -21.45 -4.08 -10.28
C LYS A 51 -19.93 -4.26 -10.33
N VAL A 52 -19.20 -3.38 -9.66
CA VAL A 52 -17.73 -3.53 -9.52
C VAL A 52 -17.47 -4.84 -8.80
N GLU A 53 -16.80 -5.77 -9.48
CA GLU A 53 -16.42 -7.04 -8.90
C GLU A 53 -15.41 -6.81 -7.77
N ARG A 54 -15.58 -7.51 -6.65
CA ARG A 54 -14.64 -7.44 -5.53
C ARG A 54 -13.35 -8.15 -5.89
N VAL A 55 -12.22 -7.44 -5.73
CA VAL A 55 -10.91 -8.07 -5.79
C VAL A 55 -10.78 -9.04 -4.62
N ALA A 56 -10.52 -10.31 -4.92
CA ALA A 56 -10.30 -11.33 -3.89
C ALA A 56 -9.05 -10.99 -3.06
N ALA A 57 -9.07 -11.36 -1.78
CA ALA A 57 -7.90 -11.22 -0.95
C ALA A 57 -6.74 -12.10 -1.47
N PRO A 58 -5.51 -11.58 -1.58
CA PRO A 58 -4.37 -12.41 -1.94
C PRO A 58 -4.01 -13.37 -0.80
N ALA A 59 -3.36 -14.48 -1.14
CA ALA A 59 -2.74 -15.35 -0.14
C ALA A 59 -1.54 -14.63 0.48
N ILE A 60 -1.53 -14.49 1.81
CA ILE A 60 -0.45 -13.82 2.54
C ILE A 60 0.26 -14.85 3.41
N VAL A 61 1.57 -15.00 3.20
CA VAL A 61 2.45 -15.81 4.05
C VAL A 61 2.63 -15.08 5.37
N THR A 62 2.05 -15.61 6.42
CA THR A 62 2.03 -14.97 7.73
C THR A 62 3.40 -14.95 8.37
N ARG A 63 3.59 -14.10 9.39
CA ARG A 63 4.85 -14.02 10.16
C ARG A 63 5.25 -15.37 10.75
N ALA A 64 4.29 -16.15 11.22
CA ALA A 64 4.55 -17.52 11.72
C ALA A 64 5.05 -18.45 10.60
N GLN A 65 4.45 -18.36 9.40
CA GLN A 65 4.81 -19.22 8.27
C GLN A 65 6.20 -18.90 7.70
N TRP A 66 6.60 -17.62 7.63
CA TRP A 66 7.96 -17.31 7.19
C TRP A 66 9.02 -17.38 8.32
N GLY A 67 8.59 -17.71 9.54
CA GLY A 67 9.49 -17.95 10.68
C GLY A 67 10.04 -16.67 11.30
N ALA A 68 9.17 -15.67 11.57
CA ALA A 68 9.56 -14.49 12.33
C ALA A 68 9.95 -14.87 13.76
N ASP A 69 11.13 -14.43 14.20
CA ASP A 69 11.50 -14.48 15.60
C ASP A 69 10.89 -13.29 16.34
N GLU A 70 9.72 -13.51 16.91
CA GLU A 70 8.97 -12.43 17.60
C GLU A 70 9.69 -11.94 18.89
N SER A 71 10.71 -12.64 19.36
CA SER A 71 11.46 -12.25 20.57
C SER A 71 12.41 -11.08 20.34
N ILE A 72 12.85 -10.86 19.10
CA ILE A 72 13.80 -9.78 18.79
C ILE A 72 13.12 -8.43 18.55
N ARG A 73 11.80 -8.41 18.25
CA ARG A 73 11.12 -7.15 17.99
C ARG A 73 10.73 -6.45 19.30
N ASP A 74 10.68 -5.14 19.26
CA ASP A 74 10.04 -4.36 20.30
C ASP A 74 8.51 -4.58 20.25
N ASN A 75 7.88 -4.72 21.42
CA ASN A 75 6.43 -4.80 21.55
C ASN A 75 5.73 -3.45 21.38
N HIS A 76 6.49 -2.37 21.28
CA HIS A 76 5.94 -1.05 21.04
C HIS A 76 5.35 -0.96 19.63
N ILE A 77 4.08 -0.60 19.54
CA ILE A 77 3.40 -0.29 18.29
C ILE A 77 3.47 1.22 18.10
N VAL A 78 4.12 1.64 17.02
CA VAL A 78 4.29 3.06 16.68
C VAL A 78 2.93 3.76 16.53
N GLY A 79 1.93 3.05 16.00
CA GLY A 79 0.55 3.52 15.85
C GLY A 79 -0.11 3.02 14.57
N TRP A 80 -1.35 3.46 14.36
CA TRP A 80 -2.13 3.19 13.17
C TRP A 80 -2.56 4.50 12.52
N ALA A 81 -2.74 4.48 11.20
CA ALA A 81 -3.24 5.62 10.45
C ALA A 81 -4.18 5.15 9.33
N PRO A 82 -5.17 5.97 8.92
CA PRO A 82 -5.99 5.67 7.75
C PRO A 82 -5.12 5.42 6.52
N PHE A 83 -5.37 4.32 5.84
CA PHE A 83 -4.63 3.92 4.65
C PHE A 83 -4.98 4.84 3.47
N ARG A 84 -4.01 5.59 2.95
CA ARG A 84 -4.25 6.61 1.92
C ARG A 84 -3.39 6.44 0.69
N LYS A 85 -2.15 5.94 0.86
CA LYS A 85 -1.16 5.84 -0.21
C LYS A 85 -0.37 4.54 -0.12
N ILE A 86 0.16 4.11 -1.25
CA ILE A 86 0.97 2.89 -1.37
C ILE A 86 2.34 3.27 -1.92
N ILE A 87 3.39 2.87 -1.23
CA ILE A 87 4.77 3.15 -1.62
C ILE A 87 5.46 1.85 -2.00
N VAL A 88 5.86 1.78 -3.26
CA VAL A 88 6.59 0.63 -3.79
C VAL A 88 8.08 0.80 -3.54
N HIS A 89 8.67 -0.26 -2.99
CA HIS A 89 10.10 -0.36 -2.68
C HIS A 89 10.72 -1.56 -3.38
N HIS A 90 12.04 -1.60 -3.35
CA HIS A 90 12.83 -2.82 -3.49
C HIS A 90 13.71 -3.00 -2.25
N THR A 91 14.10 -4.24 -1.97
CA THR A 91 15.04 -4.51 -0.86
C THR A 91 16.48 -4.17 -1.22
N ALA A 92 16.77 -3.94 -2.50
CA ALA A 92 18.11 -3.77 -3.07
C ALA A 92 19.07 -4.95 -2.76
N SER A 93 18.53 -6.11 -2.41
CA SER A 93 19.26 -7.37 -2.21
C SER A 93 19.56 -8.05 -3.56
N PRO A 94 20.42 -9.08 -3.60
CA PRO A 94 20.66 -9.86 -4.81
C PRO A 94 19.37 -10.42 -5.41
N ASN A 95 19.30 -10.47 -6.74
CA ASN A 95 18.20 -11.10 -7.47
C ASN A 95 18.35 -12.63 -7.47
N GLY A 96 17.26 -13.35 -7.81
CA GLY A 96 17.29 -14.82 -7.94
C GLY A 96 17.37 -15.55 -6.59
N VAL A 97 16.81 -14.98 -5.55
CA VAL A 97 16.71 -15.58 -4.21
C VAL A 97 15.94 -16.88 -4.29
N LYS A 98 16.53 -17.99 -3.77
CA LYS A 98 15.93 -19.33 -3.77
C LYS A 98 15.01 -19.58 -2.56
N ASP A 99 15.25 -18.89 -1.45
CA ASP A 99 14.42 -18.91 -0.25
C ASP A 99 13.97 -17.48 0.08
N PRO A 100 12.84 -17.02 -0.46
CA PRO A 100 12.34 -15.69 -0.18
C PRO A 100 12.01 -15.46 1.30
N ALA A 101 11.59 -16.49 2.03
CA ALA A 101 11.33 -16.39 3.46
C ALA A 101 12.64 -16.13 4.25
N ALA A 102 13.76 -16.73 3.85
CA ALA A 102 15.07 -16.39 4.42
C ALA A 102 15.47 -14.94 4.13
N ALA A 103 15.16 -14.42 2.94
CA ALA A 103 15.41 -13.01 2.62
C ALA A 103 14.55 -12.07 3.49
N VAL A 104 13.29 -12.42 3.77
CA VAL A 104 12.42 -11.67 4.70
C VAL A 104 13.00 -11.70 6.11
N ARG A 105 13.41 -12.88 6.63
CA ARG A 105 14.06 -13.02 7.93
C ARG A 105 15.35 -12.20 8.04
N PHE A 106 16.15 -12.17 6.98
CA PHE A 106 17.35 -11.35 6.92
C PHE A 106 17.03 -9.86 7.01
N GLY A 107 16.07 -9.39 6.19
CA GLY A 107 15.62 -7.99 6.22
C GLY A 107 15.02 -7.59 7.58
N TYR A 108 14.29 -8.51 8.22
CA TYR A 108 13.74 -8.30 9.55
C TYR A 108 14.85 -8.12 10.60
N LYS A 109 15.84 -9.03 10.63
CA LYS A 109 16.99 -8.91 11.56
C LYS A 109 17.78 -7.64 11.31
N LEU A 110 18.05 -7.30 10.04
CA LEU A 110 18.73 -6.06 9.68
C LEU A 110 17.99 -4.83 10.23
N HIS A 111 16.67 -4.78 10.09
CA HIS A 111 15.90 -3.64 10.58
C HIS A 111 15.89 -3.58 12.12
N VAL A 112 15.63 -4.70 12.80
CA VAL A 112 15.47 -4.70 14.24
C VAL A 112 16.81 -4.67 14.97
N ILE A 113 17.75 -5.53 14.57
CA ILE A 113 19.02 -5.70 15.31
C ILE A 113 20.00 -4.61 14.92
N ASP A 114 20.22 -4.39 13.62
CA ASP A 114 21.30 -3.49 13.17
C ASP A 114 20.83 -2.03 13.13
N ARG A 115 19.59 -1.78 12.66
CA ARG A 115 19.03 -0.43 12.52
C ARG A 115 18.19 0.03 13.70
N LYS A 116 17.97 -0.84 14.69
CA LYS A 116 17.21 -0.55 15.91
C LYS A 116 15.78 -0.11 15.68
N PHE A 117 15.15 -0.62 14.62
CA PHE A 117 13.71 -0.44 14.40
C PHE A 117 12.93 -1.31 15.38
N THR A 118 11.70 -0.90 15.69
CA THR A 118 10.80 -1.69 16.56
C THR A 118 10.35 -2.99 15.89
N ASP A 119 10.31 -3.04 14.55
CA ASP A 119 9.93 -4.19 13.74
C ASP A 119 10.48 -4.01 12.30
N ILE A 120 10.20 -4.96 11.40
CA ILE A 120 10.48 -4.79 9.98
C ILE A 120 9.78 -3.54 9.44
N GLY A 121 10.47 -2.74 8.62
CA GLY A 121 9.96 -1.45 8.16
C GLY A 121 8.79 -1.54 7.17
N TYR A 122 8.71 -2.58 6.37
CA TYR A 122 7.70 -2.74 5.32
C TYR A 122 6.41 -3.36 5.86
N ASN A 123 5.26 -2.95 5.29
CA ASN A 123 3.97 -3.56 5.61
C ASN A 123 3.85 -4.94 4.95
N PHE A 124 4.30 -5.06 3.69
CA PHE A 124 4.36 -6.31 2.95
C PHE A 124 5.67 -6.44 2.18
N LEU A 125 6.07 -7.68 1.90
CA LEU A 125 7.16 -7.98 0.97
C LEU A 125 6.66 -8.96 -0.09
N ILE A 126 7.28 -8.93 -1.27
CA ILE A 126 6.90 -9.83 -2.37
C ILE A 126 8.16 -10.53 -2.88
N GLY A 127 8.12 -11.86 -2.90
CA GLY A 127 9.17 -12.72 -3.41
C GLY A 127 9.20 -12.78 -4.94
N PRO A 128 10.28 -13.32 -5.52
CA PRO A 128 10.42 -13.42 -6.97
C PRO A 128 9.41 -14.36 -7.63
N ASP A 129 8.87 -15.34 -6.91
CA ASP A 129 7.85 -16.28 -7.41
C ASP A 129 6.43 -15.81 -7.08
N GLY A 130 6.29 -14.59 -6.54
CA GLY A 130 5.02 -13.92 -6.30
C GLY A 130 4.44 -14.14 -4.90
N GLU A 131 5.17 -14.75 -3.98
CA GLU A 131 4.74 -14.91 -2.59
C GLU A 131 4.61 -13.53 -1.93
N ILE A 132 3.48 -13.29 -1.26
CA ILE A 132 3.24 -12.07 -0.50
C ILE A 132 3.44 -12.38 0.99
N PHE A 133 4.40 -11.72 1.60
CA PHE A 133 4.74 -11.91 3.01
C PHE A 133 4.17 -10.78 3.85
N GLU A 134 3.54 -11.14 4.97
CA GLU A 134 3.25 -10.20 6.05
C GLU A 134 4.56 -9.61 6.56
N GLY A 135 4.66 -8.28 6.57
CA GLY A 135 5.80 -7.56 7.09
C GLY A 135 5.61 -7.15 8.55
N ARG A 136 5.47 -5.84 8.79
CA ARG A 136 5.26 -5.26 10.12
C ARG A 136 3.98 -5.78 10.77
N ARG A 137 4.09 -6.24 12.00
CA ARG A 137 2.97 -6.78 12.76
C ARG A 137 2.02 -5.67 13.18
N ALA A 138 0.76 -5.75 12.77
CA ALA A 138 -0.27 -4.83 13.20
C ALA A 138 -0.87 -5.23 14.56
N ARG A 139 -1.29 -6.50 14.69
CA ARG A 139 -1.95 -7.05 15.88
C ARG A 139 -1.80 -8.56 15.95
N ARG A 140 -2.41 -9.18 16.94
CA ARG A 140 -2.65 -10.62 16.93
C ARG A 140 -3.89 -10.91 16.11
N TYR A 141 -3.77 -11.87 15.19
CA TYR A 141 -4.87 -12.34 14.37
C TYR A 141 -5.42 -13.64 14.94
N GLY A 142 -6.73 -13.85 14.80
CA GLY A 142 -7.40 -15.11 15.14
C GLY A 142 -7.05 -16.24 14.16
N LYS A 143 -7.40 -17.47 14.52
CA LYS A 143 -7.18 -18.64 13.64
C LYS A 143 -7.96 -18.45 12.33
N GLY A 144 -7.28 -18.52 11.19
CA GLY A 144 -7.87 -18.37 9.86
C GLY A 144 -8.23 -16.93 9.49
N GLU A 145 -7.91 -15.96 10.33
CA GLU A 145 -8.09 -14.55 10.01
C GLU A 145 -7.03 -14.09 9.02
N LEU A 146 -7.43 -13.22 8.09
CA LEU A 146 -6.53 -12.66 7.10
C LEU A 146 -5.60 -11.60 7.72
N HIS A 147 -4.30 -11.71 7.46
CA HIS A 147 -3.29 -10.79 7.98
C HIS A 147 -3.18 -9.54 7.10
N THR A 148 -4.06 -8.58 7.34
CA THR A 148 -4.23 -7.37 6.51
C THR A 148 -3.23 -6.26 6.81
N GLY A 149 -2.45 -6.35 7.87
CA GLY A 149 -1.60 -5.24 8.33
C GLY A 149 -2.37 -4.10 9.01
N GLU A 150 -3.61 -4.35 9.45
CA GLU A 150 -4.53 -3.36 10.00
C GLU A 150 -4.95 -3.68 11.43
N ASP A 151 -5.47 -2.65 12.12
CA ASP A 151 -6.22 -2.81 13.38
C ASP A 151 -7.66 -3.29 13.13
N GLY A 152 -8.46 -3.39 14.21
CA GLY A 152 -9.86 -3.78 14.09
C GLY A 152 -10.78 -2.73 13.42
N ALA A 153 -10.31 -1.49 13.25
CA ALA A 153 -11.04 -0.40 12.63
C ALA A 153 -10.63 -0.19 11.14
N GLY A 154 -9.68 -0.98 10.63
CA GLY A 154 -9.20 -0.88 9.26
C GLY A 154 -8.12 0.20 9.05
N ASN A 155 -7.47 0.67 10.12
CA ASN A 155 -6.32 1.54 9.98
C ASN A 155 -5.05 0.71 9.79
N ALA A 156 -4.19 1.10 8.86
CA ALA A 156 -2.91 0.41 8.64
C ALA A 156 -1.94 0.67 9.78
N ILE A 157 -1.14 -0.34 10.13
CA ILE A 157 0.02 -0.16 11.01
C ILE A 157 1.01 0.80 10.34
N ILE A 158 1.49 1.79 11.09
CA ILE A 158 2.51 2.71 10.60
C ILE A 158 3.83 1.96 10.43
N GLY A 159 4.34 1.94 9.20
CA GLY A 159 5.60 1.30 8.85
C GLY A 159 6.83 2.09 9.25
N GLY A 160 8.02 1.60 8.85
CA GLY A 160 9.32 2.27 8.97
C GLY A 160 10.06 2.24 7.63
N HIS A 161 9.39 2.54 6.52
CA HIS A 161 9.92 2.39 5.17
C HIS A 161 10.22 3.72 4.46
N THR A 162 9.69 4.85 4.99
CA THR A 162 9.88 6.18 4.41
C THR A 162 9.90 7.21 5.53
N LYS A 163 11.09 7.68 5.90
CA LYS A 163 11.27 8.61 7.02
C LYS A 163 10.37 9.84 6.92
N GLY A 164 9.62 10.15 7.99
CA GLY A 164 8.70 11.28 8.07
C GLY A 164 7.43 11.13 7.22
N ARG A 165 7.23 10.00 6.51
CA ARG A 165 6.12 9.78 5.56
C ARG A 165 5.49 8.40 5.70
N ASN A 166 5.64 7.77 6.88
CA ASN A 166 5.11 6.43 7.14
C ASN A 166 3.63 6.43 7.52
N ALA A 167 3.15 7.48 8.20
CA ALA A 167 1.75 7.57 8.60
C ALA A 167 0.82 7.67 7.40
N GLY A 168 -0.16 6.78 7.31
CA GLY A 168 -1.11 6.73 6.19
C GLY A 168 -0.54 6.18 4.88
N THR A 169 0.67 5.61 4.90
CA THR A 169 1.28 4.94 3.73
C THR A 169 1.52 3.47 4.00
N CYS A 170 1.31 2.62 3.00
CA CYS A 170 1.68 1.22 3.01
C CYS A 170 2.94 1.00 2.19
N GLY A 171 3.99 0.52 2.82
CA GLY A 171 5.22 0.14 2.14
C GLY A 171 5.20 -1.30 1.68
N ILE A 172 5.29 -1.51 0.37
CA ILE A 172 5.39 -2.83 -0.24
C ILE A 172 6.77 -2.97 -0.89
N ALA A 173 7.57 -3.93 -0.43
CA ALA A 173 8.92 -4.12 -0.95
C ALA A 173 9.02 -5.39 -1.80
N LEU A 174 9.46 -5.24 -3.04
CA LEU A 174 9.85 -6.36 -3.88
C LEU A 174 11.26 -6.84 -3.48
N ILE A 175 11.43 -8.15 -3.28
CA ILE A 175 12.72 -8.75 -2.90
C ILE A 175 13.63 -8.79 -4.14
N GLY A 176 14.71 -8.02 -4.12
CA GLY A 176 15.68 -7.92 -5.22
C GLY A 176 16.21 -6.52 -5.44
N ASN A 177 17.04 -6.36 -6.48
CA ASN A 177 17.60 -5.09 -6.92
C ASN A 177 17.19 -4.80 -8.38
N PHE A 178 16.34 -3.80 -8.55
CA PHE A 178 15.75 -3.47 -9.85
C PHE A 178 16.34 -2.21 -10.49
N MET A 179 17.60 -1.97 -10.24
CA MET A 179 18.36 -0.91 -10.93
C MET A 179 18.58 -1.23 -12.40
N LYS A 180 18.96 -2.48 -12.71
CA LYS A 180 19.29 -2.95 -14.07
C LYS A 180 18.30 -3.96 -14.61
N THR A 181 17.78 -4.84 -13.77
CA THR A 181 16.86 -5.93 -14.13
C THR A 181 15.48 -5.64 -13.56
N PRO A 182 14.39 -5.83 -14.32
CA PRO A 182 13.03 -5.69 -13.79
C PRO A 182 12.71 -6.80 -12.78
N PRO A 183 11.66 -6.63 -11.94
CA PRO A 183 11.09 -7.74 -11.18
C PRO A 183 10.57 -8.84 -12.11
N SER A 184 10.40 -10.06 -11.57
CA SER A 184 9.75 -11.15 -12.30
C SER A 184 8.27 -10.83 -12.60
N ASN A 185 7.71 -11.50 -13.61
CA ASN A 185 6.29 -11.35 -13.94
C ASN A 185 5.40 -11.80 -12.76
N ALA A 186 5.79 -12.87 -12.05
CA ALA A 186 5.05 -13.35 -10.88
C ALA A 186 5.04 -12.29 -9.75
N ALA A 187 6.17 -11.68 -9.46
CA ALA A 187 6.26 -10.61 -8.46
C ALA A 187 5.41 -9.38 -8.84
N ILE A 188 5.41 -9.00 -10.11
CA ILE A 188 4.61 -7.88 -10.63
C ILE A 188 3.11 -8.21 -10.58
N GLU A 189 2.70 -9.41 -10.95
CA GLU A 189 1.30 -9.84 -10.88
C GLU A 189 0.78 -9.82 -9.44
N SER A 190 1.57 -10.32 -8.50
CA SER A 190 1.25 -10.26 -7.07
C SER A 190 1.22 -8.83 -6.52
N LEU A 191 2.11 -7.96 -7.00
CA LEU A 191 2.10 -6.54 -6.65
C LEU A 191 0.82 -5.85 -7.13
N ILE A 192 0.41 -6.09 -8.38
CA ILE A 192 -0.84 -5.56 -8.94
C ILE A 192 -2.04 -6.07 -8.13
N HIS A 193 -2.07 -7.36 -7.81
CA HIS A 193 -3.16 -7.99 -7.07
C HIS A 193 -3.28 -7.40 -5.65
N LEU A 194 -2.17 -7.37 -4.90
CA LEU A 194 -2.14 -6.81 -3.55
C LEU A 194 -2.56 -5.33 -3.55
N ILE A 195 -2.00 -4.52 -4.44
CA ILE A 195 -2.35 -3.10 -4.52
C ILE A 195 -3.81 -2.90 -4.93
N ALA A 196 -4.35 -3.67 -5.89
CA ALA A 196 -5.73 -3.55 -6.32
C ALA A 196 -6.70 -3.92 -5.18
N TRP A 197 -6.39 -4.96 -4.43
CA TRP A 197 -7.15 -5.38 -3.26
C TRP A 197 -7.16 -4.29 -2.17
N GLU A 198 -6.00 -3.71 -1.84
CA GLU A 198 -5.89 -2.62 -0.86
C GLU A 198 -6.57 -1.33 -1.36
N ALA A 199 -6.36 -0.98 -2.63
CA ALA A 199 -6.95 0.21 -3.23
C ALA A 199 -8.50 0.15 -3.20
N GLN A 200 -9.08 -1.02 -3.47
CA GLN A 200 -10.53 -1.20 -3.45
C GLN A 200 -11.08 -1.12 -2.01
N ARG A 201 -10.41 -1.74 -1.05
CA ARG A 201 -10.81 -1.73 0.36
C ARG A 201 -10.76 -0.33 0.97
N HIS A 202 -9.71 0.42 0.69
CA HIS A 202 -9.46 1.75 1.27
C HIS A 202 -9.91 2.90 0.38
N LYS A 203 -10.59 2.60 -0.75
CA LYS A 203 -11.09 3.59 -1.70
C LYS A 203 -10.00 4.51 -2.24
N ILE A 204 -8.80 3.97 -2.43
CA ILE A 204 -7.65 4.68 -3.00
C ILE A 204 -7.82 4.69 -4.51
N ASP A 205 -7.86 5.87 -5.13
CA ASP A 205 -7.81 5.97 -6.58
C ASP A 205 -6.40 5.64 -7.09
N PRO A 206 -6.20 4.55 -7.85
CA PRO A 206 -4.88 4.16 -8.33
C PRO A 206 -4.21 5.20 -9.22
N MET A 207 -4.99 6.03 -9.91
CA MET A 207 -4.51 7.09 -10.78
C MET A 207 -4.47 8.46 -10.11
N GLY A 208 -4.99 8.55 -8.89
CA GLY A 208 -5.14 9.79 -8.13
C GLY A 208 -3.84 10.33 -7.56
N ARG A 209 -3.91 11.59 -7.13
CA ARG A 209 -2.84 12.34 -6.43
C ARG A 209 -3.46 13.09 -5.25
N ASP A 210 -4.00 12.32 -4.28
CA ASP A 210 -4.62 12.94 -3.11
C ASP A 210 -3.58 13.72 -2.29
N PRO A 211 -3.94 14.83 -1.66
CA PRO A 211 -3.05 15.58 -0.79
C PRO A 211 -2.47 14.70 0.32
N TYR A 212 -1.19 14.87 0.61
CA TYR A 212 -0.51 14.19 1.71
C TYR A 212 0.27 15.20 2.55
N ILE A 213 0.13 15.07 3.85
CA ILE A 213 0.86 15.90 4.83
C ILE A 213 1.77 14.98 5.62
N ALA A 214 3.07 15.20 5.51
CA ALA A 214 4.08 14.47 6.24
C ALA A 214 4.06 14.83 7.75
N THR A 215 4.78 14.07 8.56
CA THR A 215 4.82 14.28 10.02
C THR A 215 5.46 15.60 10.43
N ASP A 216 6.31 16.16 9.58
CA ASP A 216 6.93 17.49 9.72
C ASP A 216 6.06 18.63 9.19
N SER A 217 4.78 18.34 8.87
CA SER A 217 3.82 19.27 8.26
C SER A 217 4.13 19.65 6.80
N THR A 218 5.09 19.02 6.15
CA THR A 218 5.37 19.23 4.73
C THR A 218 4.22 18.71 3.88
N HIS A 219 3.69 19.57 3.00
CA HIS A 219 2.70 19.19 2.00
C HIS A 219 3.40 18.57 0.79
N LEU A 220 3.00 17.36 0.43
CA LEU A 220 3.58 16.63 -0.68
C LEU A 220 2.50 16.31 -1.72
N ASP A 221 2.85 16.49 -2.99
CA ASP A 221 2.02 16.13 -4.13
C ASP A 221 2.68 14.99 -4.91
N PHE A 222 2.14 13.78 -4.75
CA PHE A 222 2.60 12.59 -5.45
C PHE A 222 1.43 11.62 -5.67
N PHE A 223 1.58 10.70 -6.61
CA PHE A 223 0.55 9.70 -6.89
C PHE A 223 0.20 8.86 -5.66
N ASN A 224 -1.07 8.42 -5.58
CA ASN A 224 -1.51 7.53 -4.49
C ASN A 224 -0.77 6.18 -4.50
N ILE A 225 -0.29 5.75 -5.67
CA ILE A 225 0.64 4.64 -5.82
C ILE A 225 1.95 5.22 -6.38
N ALA A 226 2.99 5.22 -5.57
CA ALA A 226 4.26 5.89 -5.87
C ALA A 226 5.45 5.00 -5.55
N GLY A 227 6.62 5.32 -6.07
CA GLY A 227 7.88 4.73 -5.64
C GLY A 227 8.50 5.54 -4.50
N HIS A 228 9.36 4.92 -3.71
CA HIS A 228 10.05 5.62 -2.62
C HIS A 228 10.80 6.88 -3.12
N ARG A 229 11.37 6.86 -4.31
CA ARG A 229 12.06 8.02 -4.92
C ARG A 229 11.17 9.21 -5.19
N ASP A 230 9.86 9.01 -5.29
CA ASP A 230 8.92 10.10 -5.58
C ASP A 230 8.69 10.99 -4.35
N ILE A 231 9.09 10.50 -3.17
CA ILE A 231 8.87 11.17 -1.88
C ILE A 231 10.11 11.21 -0.98
N GLY A 232 11.24 10.69 -1.44
CA GLY A 232 12.50 10.66 -0.71
C GLY A 232 13.71 10.69 -1.62
N SER A 233 14.84 11.17 -1.13
CA SER A 233 16.11 11.17 -1.87
C SER A 233 16.72 9.78 -1.91
N THR A 234 16.29 8.93 -2.84
CA THR A 234 16.72 7.54 -2.97
C THR A 234 16.59 7.02 -4.39
N LEU A 235 17.31 5.96 -4.72
CA LEU A 235 17.16 5.23 -5.99
C LEU A 235 16.06 4.15 -5.93
N CYS A 236 15.51 3.86 -4.75
CA CYS A 236 14.42 2.92 -4.55
C CYS A 236 13.14 3.40 -5.31
N PRO A 237 12.40 2.52 -5.96
CA PRO A 237 12.46 1.05 -6.04
C PRO A 237 13.39 0.49 -7.12
N GLY A 238 14.38 1.22 -7.57
CA GLY A 238 15.26 0.87 -8.69
C GLY A 238 14.75 1.46 -10.01
N THR A 239 15.66 1.70 -10.95
CA THR A 239 15.35 2.43 -12.19
C THR A 239 14.31 1.70 -13.04
N ARG A 240 14.42 0.37 -13.16
CA ARG A 240 13.49 -0.43 -13.95
C ARG A 240 12.09 -0.48 -13.33
N MET A 241 11.99 -0.68 -12.02
CA MET A 241 10.69 -0.67 -11.33
C MET A 241 10.06 0.72 -11.36
N ALA A 242 10.83 1.78 -11.14
CA ALA A 242 10.32 3.15 -11.19
C ALA A 242 9.74 3.52 -12.57
N ALA A 243 10.40 3.09 -13.66
CA ALA A 243 9.90 3.32 -15.02
C ALA A 243 8.55 2.62 -15.28
N SER A 244 8.24 1.55 -14.55
CA SER A 244 6.99 0.78 -14.70
C SER A 244 5.81 1.33 -13.89
N LEU A 245 6.02 2.29 -12.98
CA LEU A 245 4.96 2.75 -12.05
C LEU A 245 3.75 3.34 -12.76
N GLY A 246 3.93 4.04 -13.87
CA GLY A 246 2.83 4.57 -14.67
C GLY A 246 1.94 3.48 -15.26
N TRP A 247 2.55 2.42 -15.78
CA TRP A 247 1.86 1.25 -16.27
C TRP A 247 1.23 0.46 -15.11
N LEU A 248 1.95 0.26 -14.00
CA LEU A 248 1.45 -0.41 -12.80
C LEU A 248 0.13 0.20 -12.30
N ARG A 249 0.07 1.53 -12.19
CA ARG A 249 -1.15 2.24 -11.78
C ARG A 249 -2.34 1.92 -12.68
N LYS A 250 -2.13 1.85 -13.99
CA LYS A 250 -3.19 1.49 -14.95
C LYS A 250 -3.67 0.06 -14.75
N GLN A 251 -2.75 -0.91 -14.57
CA GLN A 251 -3.10 -2.31 -14.33
C GLN A 251 -3.88 -2.48 -13.01
N VAL A 252 -3.46 -1.78 -11.97
CA VAL A 252 -4.17 -1.75 -10.68
C VAL A 252 -5.58 -1.17 -10.85
N ALA A 253 -5.72 -0.07 -11.58
CA ALA A 253 -7.01 0.57 -11.82
C ALA A 253 -7.97 -0.36 -12.60
N GLU A 254 -7.47 -1.03 -13.62
CA GLU A 254 -8.23 -2.03 -14.39
C GLU A 254 -8.71 -3.17 -13.49
N ARG A 255 -7.82 -3.74 -12.67
CA ARG A 255 -8.15 -4.83 -11.74
C ARG A 255 -9.10 -4.41 -10.63
N ALA A 256 -8.96 -3.22 -10.10
CA ALA A 256 -9.87 -2.67 -9.10
C ALA A 256 -11.24 -2.24 -9.68
N GLY A 257 -11.46 -2.36 -10.98
CA GLY A 257 -12.72 -2.03 -11.64
C GLY A 257 -13.02 -0.52 -11.72
N ARG A 258 -12.03 0.33 -11.60
CA ARG A 258 -12.17 1.79 -11.64
C ARG A 258 -12.03 2.40 -13.03
N PHE A 259 -11.60 1.59 -14.03
CA PHE A 259 -11.53 1.98 -15.44
C PHE A 259 -12.11 0.85 -16.29
N PRO A 260 -13.42 0.93 -16.67
CA PRO A 260 -14.11 -0.17 -17.35
C PRO A 260 -13.72 -0.42 -18.81
N GLU A 261 -12.78 0.31 -19.38
CA GLU A 261 -12.46 0.14 -20.80
C GLU A 261 -10.96 0.07 -21.08
N ARG A 262 -10.39 -1.12 -20.93
CA ARG A 262 -9.33 -1.67 -21.81
C ARG A 262 -8.97 -3.09 -21.35
N LYS A 263 -9.27 -4.09 -22.18
CA LYS A 263 -8.69 -5.45 -22.00
C LYS A 263 -7.18 -5.34 -21.94
N ALA A 264 -6.60 -5.81 -20.84
CA ALA A 264 -5.15 -5.81 -20.65
C ALA A 264 -4.46 -6.53 -21.83
N ASP A 265 -3.70 -5.80 -22.62
CA ASP A 265 -2.85 -6.41 -23.63
C ASP A 265 -1.55 -6.88 -22.97
N MET A 266 -1.58 -8.13 -22.50
CA MET A 266 -0.43 -8.80 -21.87
C MET A 266 0.80 -8.84 -22.77
N ARG A 267 0.66 -8.60 -24.08
CA ARG A 267 1.79 -8.54 -25.03
C ARG A 267 2.64 -7.29 -24.86
N ARG A 268 2.15 -6.27 -24.17
CA ARG A 268 2.92 -5.04 -23.86
C ARG A 268 3.85 -5.17 -22.67
N LEU A 269 3.73 -6.23 -21.86
CA LEU A 269 4.69 -6.52 -20.77
C LEU A 269 6.13 -6.71 -21.31
N ALA A 270 6.29 -7.36 -22.43
CA ALA A 270 7.59 -7.55 -23.08
C ALA A 270 8.24 -6.22 -23.51
N TRP A 271 7.47 -5.17 -23.69
CA TRP A 271 7.93 -3.87 -24.19
C TRP A 271 8.44 -2.92 -23.09
N VAL A 272 7.91 -3.05 -21.88
CA VAL A 272 8.34 -2.26 -20.71
C VAL A 272 9.54 -2.89 -20.04
N ILE A 273 9.83 -4.15 -20.37
CA ILE A 273 10.86 -5.00 -19.75
C ILE A 273 12.16 -5.04 -20.57
N ASN A 274 12.16 -4.59 -21.82
CA ASN A 274 13.36 -4.50 -22.68
C ASN A 274 14.10 -3.17 -22.55
#